data_b658c93086b7da6c8a18ece03dd3c10d
#
_entry.id   b658c93086b7da6c8a18ece03dd3c10d
#
_cell.length_a   1.000
_cell.length_b   1.000
_cell.length_c   1.000
_cell.angle_alpha   90.00
_cell.angle_beta   90.00
_cell.angle_gamma   90.00
#
_symmetry.space_group_name_H-M   'P 1'
#
loop_
_entity.id
_entity.type
_entity.pdbx_description
1 polymer ?
#
loop_
_entity_poly.entity_id
_entity_poly.type
_entity_poly.pdbx_seq_one_letter_code
_entity_poly.pdbx_strand_id
1 'polypeptide(L)'
;MINFHPDNALLAAYAADTLPLSMTLAVAIHVEFCPTCARRVADLERQLAESVLIADKIFPEEEHLFDDMLSYILEQPSVTVPVQMEEPKIEIQGQSFWLPRALRHISRQNWQQMGNIGRSRLLLDDQSSGRASLMYLSAGAAVPQHTHRGMELTLPLTGVFRDELGEYIPGDFVLRDAKVAHQPQSRDGCLCFALLDAPVQFTQGLPRLLNGFGDLLY
;
A
#
# COMPACT_ATOMS: atom_id res chain seq x y z
N MET A 1 -3.22 3.28 -18.44
CA MET A 1 -2.57 1.97 -18.16
C MET A 1 -1.52 2.24 -17.10
N ILE A 2 -1.41 1.40 -16.06
CA ILE A 2 -0.37 1.51 -15.02
C ILE A 2 1.00 1.40 -15.68
N ASN A 3 1.91 2.33 -15.38
CA ASN A 3 3.23 2.43 -15.98
C ASN A 3 4.37 2.12 -15.00
N PHE A 4 4.12 2.26 -13.70
CA PHE A 4 5.12 2.06 -12.66
C PHE A 4 4.73 0.84 -11.82
N HIS A 5 5.66 -0.12 -11.75
CA HIS A 5 5.43 -1.41 -11.11
C HIS A 5 6.54 -1.71 -10.09
N PRO A 6 6.26 -2.50 -9.02
CA PRO A 6 7.31 -3.13 -8.23
C PRO A 6 8.22 -3.95 -9.13
N ASP A 7 9.51 -3.98 -8.83
CA ASP A 7 10.44 -4.86 -9.54
C ASP A 7 10.20 -6.35 -9.20
N ASN A 8 10.81 -7.25 -9.98
CA ASN A 8 10.63 -8.69 -9.80
C ASN A 8 11.15 -9.19 -8.43
N ALA A 9 12.19 -8.55 -7.86
CA ALA A 9 12.73 -8.93 -6.57
C ALA A 9 11.73 -8.60 -5.46
N LEU A 10 11.08 -7.44 -5.55
CA LEU A 10 10.07 -7.01 -4.60
C LEU A 10 8.80 -7.89 -4.67
N LEU A 11 8.36 -8.25 -5.89
CA LEU A 11 7.23 -9.18 -6.06
C LEU A 11 7.55 -10.58 -5.54
N ALA A 12 8.79 -11.05 -5.70
CA ALA A 12 9.22 -12.35 -5.17
C ALA A 12 9.30 -12.33 -3.64
N ALA A 13 9.82 -11.26 -3.04
CA ALA A 13 9.85 -11.08 -1.60
C ALA A 13 8.43 -10.97 -1.00
N TYR A 14 7.49 -10.33 -1.71
CA TYR A 14 6.08 -10.30 -1.35
C TYR A 14 5.46 -11.69 -1.35
N ALA A 15 5.64 -12.46 -2.42
CA ALA A 15 5.12 -13.83 -2.54
C ALA A 15 5.71 -14.77 -1.46
N ALA A 16 6.95 -14.53 -1.02
CA ALA A 16 7.65 -15.30 0.02
C ALA A 16 7.38 -14.81 1.45
N ASP A 17 6.52 -13.79 1.63
CA ASP A 17 6.20 -13.18 2.94
C ASP A 17 7.44 -12.71 3.72
N THR A 18 8.42 -12.12 3.01
CA THR A 18 9.69 -11.65 3.60
C THR A 18 9.80 -10.12 3.69
N LEU A 19 8.78 -9.40 3.22
CA LEU A 19 8.74 -7.94 3.29
C LEU A 19 8.28 -7.44 4.66
N PRO A 20 8.74 -6.25 5.10
CA PRO A 20 8.11 -5.52 6.20
C PRO A 20 6.63 -5.26 5.91
N LEU A 21 5.79 -5.26 6.94
CA LEU A 21 4.33 -5.12 6.80
C LEU A 21 3.91 -3.90 5.99
N SER A 22 4.57 -2.76 6.18
CA SER A 22 4.31 -1.52 5.44
C SER A 22 4.57 -1.66 3.93
N MET A 23 5.61 -2.39 3.54
CA MET A 23 5.93 -2.66 2.13
C MET A 23 5.02 -3.77 1.55
N THR A 24 4.72 -4.81 2.34
CA THR A 24 3.71 -5.83 2.00
C THR A 24 2.38 -5.17 1.64
N LEU A 25 1.94 -4.22 2.47
CA LEU A 25 0.72 -3.47 2.25
C LEU A 25 0.76 -2.67 0.93
N ALA A 26 1.87 -2.00 0.64
CA ALA A 26 2.05 -1.26 -0.61
C ALA A 26 1.97 -2.16 -1.85
N VAL A 27 2.63 -3.32 -1.82
CA VAL A 27 2.58 -4.28 -2.93
C VAL A 27 1.18 -4.89 -3.05
N ALA A 28 0.51 -5.22 -1.95
CA ALA A 28 -0.86 -5.73 -1.94
C ALA A 28 -1.84 -4.74 -2.59
N ILE A 29 -1.72 -3.45 -2.27
CA ILE A 29 -2.51 -2.39 -2.92
C ILE A 29 -2.24 -2.35 -4.42
N HIS A 30 -0.97 -2.34 -4.84
CA HIS A 30 -0.63 -2.32 -6.27
C HIS A 30 -1.18 -3.53 -7.02
N VAL A 31 -1.05 -4.73 -6.46
CA VAL A 31 -1.53 -5.99 -7.04
C VAL A 31 -3.05 -5.97 -7.24
N GLU A 32 -3.80 -5.29 -6.35
CA GLU A 32 -5.25 -5.13 -6.51
C GLU A 32 -5.60 -4.25 -7.74
N PHE A 33 -4.77 -3.26 -8.08
CA PHE A 33 -4.95 -2.40 -9.25
C PHE A 33 -4.36 -2.99 -10.54
N CYS A 34 -3.31 -3.83 -10.44
CA CYS A 34 -2.52 -4.28 -11.57
C CYS A 34 -2.66 -5.79 -11.85
N PRO A 35 -3.51 -6.19 -12.82
CA PRO A 35 -3.68 -7.61 -13.16
C PRO A 35 -2.40 -8.30 -13.63
N THR A 36 -1.44 -7.56 -14.19
CA THR A 36 -0.16 -8.11 -14.64
C THR A 36 0.71 -8.52 -13.46
N CYS A 37 0.84 -7.65 -12.45
CA CYS A 37 1.57 -7.99 -11.23
C CYS A 37 0.84 -9.04 -10.39
N ALA A 38 -0.51 -9.03 -10.38
CA ALA A 38 -1.30 -10.07 -9.73
C ALA A 38 -1.01 -11.46 -10.29
N ARG A 39 -0.99 -11.61 -11.62
CA ARG A 39 -0.60 -12.88 -12.25
C ARG A 39 0.84 -13.29 -11.93
N ARG A 40 1.76 -12.32 -11.92
CA ARG A 40 3.15 -12.59 -11.58
C ARG A 40 3.33 -13.09 -10.16
N VAL A 41 2.62 -12.48 -9.19
CA VAL A 41 2.62 -12.94 -7.78
C VAL A 41 2.06 -14.35 -7.69
N ALA A 42 0.91 -14.65 -8.31
CA ALA A 42 0.31 -15.98 -8.31
C ALA A 42 1.25 -17.05 -8.89
N ASP A 43 2.01 -16.71 -9.94
CA ASP A 43 3.03 -17.63 -10.50
C ASP A 43 4.18 -17.87 -9.53
N LEU A 44 4.64 -16.85 -8.82
CA LEU A 44 5.70 -16.96 -7.81
C LEU A 44 5.24 -17.79 -6.60
N GLU A 45 4.04 -17.55 -6.09
CA GLU A 45 3.44 -18.32 -5.00
C GLU A 45 3.31 -19.80 -5.37
N ARG A 46 2.85 -20.10 -6.60
CA ARG A 46 2.77 -21.47 -7.10
C ARG A 46 4.15 -22.14 -7.15
N GLN A 47 5.19 -21.47 -7.67
CA GLN A 47 6.55 -21.99 -7.70
C GLN A 47 7.10 -22.27 -6.30
N LEU A 48 6.84 -21.38 -5.34
CA LEU A 48 7.22 -21.58 -3.94
C LEU A 48 6.50 -22.79 -3.35
N ALA A 49 5.18 -22.89 -3.52
CA ALA A 49 4.39 -24.02 -3.04
C ALA A 49 4.89 -25.35 -3.62
N GLU A 50 5.14 -25.40 -4.93
CA GLU A 50 5.71 -26.60 -5.59
C GLU A 50 7.06 -26.99 -4.97
N SER A 51 7.95 -26.01 -4.72
CA SER A 51 9.27 -26.28 -4.14
C SER A 51 9.20 -26.85 -2.72
N VAL A 52 8.27 -26.35 -1.90
CA VAL A 52 8.06 -26.81 -0.52
C VAL A 52 7.35 -28.17 -0.49
N LEU A 53 6.26 -28.35 -1.24
CA LEU A 53 5.47 -29.56 -1.23
C LEU A 53 6.19 -30.78 -1.87
N ILE A 54 7.11 -30.54 -2.81
CA ILE A 54 7.93 -31.62 -3.40
C ILE A 54 9.05 -32.03 -2.42
N ALA A 55 9.58 -31.10 -1.63
CA ALA A 55 10.63 -31.38 -0.66
C ALA A 55 10.12 -32.22 0.52
N ASP A 56 8.88 -32.00 0.93
CA ASP A 56 8.25 -32.70 2.06
C ASP A 56 7.21 -33.72 1.57
N LYS A 57 7.66 -34.94 1.19
CA LYS A 57 6.78 -36.10 1.20
C LYS A 57 6.47 -36.55 2.63
N ILE A 58 6.09 -35.61 3.49
CA ILE A 58 5.66 -35.88 4.86
C ILE A 58 4.14 -35.73 4.92
N PHE A 59 3.43 -36.59 4.20
CA PHE A 59 2.11 -36.96 4.65
C PHE A 59 2.22 -38.38 5.21
N PRO A 60 2.10 -38.56 6.52
CA PRO A 60 1.91 -39.90 7.05
C PRO A 60 0.65 -40.52 6.44
N GLU A 61 0.60 -41.86 6.39
CA GLU A 61 -0.50 -42.65 5.84
C GLU A 61 -1.86 -42.49 6.57
N GLU A 62 -2.21 -41.27 6.96
CA GLU A 62 -3.45 -40.94 7.66
C GLU A 62 -4.49 -40.34 6.69
N GLU A 63 -4.64 -40.94 5.49
CA GLU A 63 -5.69 -40.54 4.53
C GLU A 63 -7.07 -40.52 5.19
N HIS A 64 -7.35 -41.44 6.14
CA HIS A 64 -8.64 -41.54 6.80
C HIS A 64 -9.01 -40.35 7.67
N LEU A 65 -8.03 -39.67 8.27
CA LEU A 65 -8.28 -38.52 9.15
C LEU A 65 -8.84 -37.32 8.36
N PHE A 66 -8.39 -37.15 7.13
CA PHE A 66 -8.87 -36.11 6.22
C PHE A 66 -10.27 -36.43 5.67
N ASP A 67 -10.55 -37.70 5.39
CA ASP A 67 -11.85 -38.14 4.90
C ASP A 67 -12.95 -37.92 5.95
N ASP A 68 -12.68 -38.23 7.21
CA ASP A 68 -13.60 -37.99 8.32
C ASP A 68 -13.84 -36.50 8.54
N MET A 69 -12.78 -35.68 8.49
CA MET A 69 -12.88 -34.24 8.62
C MET A 69 -13.67 -33.62 7.45
N LEU A 70 -13.40 -34.06 6.23
CA LEU A 70 -14.09 -33.59 5.03
C LEU A 70 -15.59 -33.95 5.11
N SER A 71 -15.89 -35.20 5.46
CA SER A 71 -17.26 -35.68 5.63
C SER A 71 -18.02 -34.84 6.69
N TYR A 72 -17.37 -34.58 7.82
CA TYR A 72 -17.95 -33.73 8.87
C TYR A 72 -18.22 -32.30 8.37
N ILE A 73 -17.30 -31.70 7.59
CA ILE A 73 -17.49 -30.36 7.02
C ILE A 73 -18.66 -30.33 6.03
N LEU A 74 -18.74 -31.34 5.16
CA LEU A 74 -19.79 -31.45 4.13
C LEU A 74 -21.18 -31.71 4.72
N GLU A 75 -21.27 -32.34 5.88
CA GLU A 75 -22.52 -32.59 6.59
C GLU A 75 -23.04 -31.33 7.33
N GLN A 76 -22.20 -30.32 7.53
CA GLN A 76 -22.65 -29.09 8.17
C GLN A 76 -23.64 -28.34 7.28
N PRO A 77 -24.74 -27.78 7.86
CA PRO A 77 -25.65 -26.95 7.07
C PRO A 77 -24.91 -25.77 6.48
N SER A 78 -25.13 -25.50 5.20
CA SER A 78 -24.55 -24.33 4.55
C SER A 78 -25.05 -23.05 5.23
N VAL A 79 -24.15 -22.35 5.90
CA VAL A 79 -24.45 -21.04 6.49
C VAL A 79 -24.42 -20.00 5.38
N THR A 80 -25.58 -19.62 4.86
CA THR A 80 -25.72 -18.44 4.02
C THR A 80 -25.64 -17.20 4.91
N VAL A 81 -24.43 -16.74 5.20
CA VAL A 81 -24.26 -15.39 5.75
C VAL A 81 -24.48 -14.42 4.60
N PRO A 82 -25.48 -13.52 4.65
CA PRO A 82 -25.56 -12.46 3.67
C PRO A 82 -24.32 -11.58 3.83
N VAL A 83 -23.35 -11.76 2.94
CA VAL A 83 -22.18 -10.90 2.87
C VAL A 83 -22.68 -9.57 2.31
N GLN A 84 -23.11 -8.66 3.19
CA GLN A 84 -23.22 -7.26 2.84
C GLN A 84 -21.80 -6.74 2.66
N MET A 85 -21.30 -6.83 1.43
CA MET A 85 -20.05 -6.19 1.04
C MET A 85 -20.33 -4.69 0.86
N GLU A 86 -20.44 -3.97 1.98
CA GLU A 86 -20.30 -2.52 1.90
C GLU A 86 -18.87 -2.23 1.42
N GLU A 87 -18.77 -1.56 0.29
CA GLU A 87 -17.47 -1.07 -0.17
C GLU A 87 -16.95 -0.07 0.87
N PRO A 88 -15.79 -0.33 1.49
CA PRO A 88 -15.27 0.54 2.53
C PRO A 88 -14.87 1.87 1.91
N LYS A 89 -15.59 2.90 2.31
CA LYS A 89 -15.33 4.29 1.94
C LYS A 89 -14.81 5.05 3.13
N ILE A 90 -13.95 6.02 2.84
CA ILE A 90 -13.55 7.02 3.84
C ILE A 90 -14.05 8.39 3.40
N GLU A 91 -14.48 9.17 4.37
CA GLU A 91 -14.90 10.54 4.15
C GLU A 91 -13.72 11.49 4.44
N ILE A 92 -13.38 12.34 3.46
CA ILE A 92 -12.34 13.36 3.57
C ILE A 92 -12.92 14.66 3.03
N GLN A 93 -13.06 15.69 3.84
CA GLN A 93 -13.59 17.00 3.46
C GLN A 93 -14.95 16.91 2.72
N GLY A 94 -15.83 16.02 3.17
CA GLY A 94 -17.16 15.82 2.57
C GLY A 94 -17.17 15.04 1.25
N GLN A 95 -16.03 14.48 0.86
CA GLN A 95 -15.90 13.59 -0.30
C GLN A 95 -15.67 12.16 0.16
N SER A 96 -16.30 11.21 -0.52
CA SER A 96 -16.22 9.77 -0.25
C SER A 96 -15.20 9.12 -1.17
N PHE A 97 -14.25 8.38 -0.61
CA PHE A 97 -13.19 7.70 -1.36
C PHE A 97 -13.26 6.19 -1.09
N TRP A 98 -13.14 5.41 -2.15
CA TRP A 98 -12.99 3.97 -2.05
C TRP A 98 -11.60 3.60 -1.52
N LEU A 99 -11.55 2.57 -0.66
CA LEU A 99 -10.29 2.02 -0.14
C LEU A 99 -10.02 0.62 -0.69
N PRO A 100 -8.80 0.35 -1.15
CA PRO A 100 -8.33 -1.00 -1.47
C PRO A 100 -8.56 -1.99 -0.33
N ARG A 101 -8.78 -3.26 -0.67
CA ARG A 101 -9.04 -4.33 0.32
C ARG A 101 -7.97 -4.39 1.40
N ALA A 102 -6.71 -4.24 0.99
CA ALA A 102 -5.56 -4.26 1.89
C ALA A 102 -5.63 -3.17 2.99
N LEU A 103 -6.38 -2.08 2.79
CA LEU A 103 -6.51 -0.97 3.75
C LEU A 103 -7.75 -1.05 4.63
N ARG A 104 -8.69 -1.97 4.37
CA ARG A 104 -10.02 -1.97 4.98
C ARG A 104 -10.03 -2.10 6.50
N HIS A 105 -9.11 -2.90 7.03
CA HIS A 105 -9.01 -3.21 8.46
C HIS A 105 -7.82 -2.56 9.14
N ILE A 106 -7.12 -1.68 8.43
CA ILE A 106 -5.97 -0.96 8.99
C ILE A 106 -6.48 0.24 9.78
N SER A 107 -6.17 0.25 11.06
CA SER A 107 -6.42 1.40 11.93
C SER A 107 -5.56 2.59 11.53
N ARG A 108 -6.09 3.80 11.68
CA ARG A 108 -5.38 5.03 11.33
C ARG A 108 -5.63 6.13 12.35
N GLN A 109 -4.73 7.08 12.39
CA GLN A 109 -4.90 8.30 13.17
C GLN A 109 -5.93 9.23 12.52
N ASN A 110 -6.42 10.19 13.29
CA ASN A 110 -7.26 11.26 12.76
C ASN A 110 -6.49 12.06 11.70
N TRP A 111 -7.24 12.60 10.73
CA TRP A 111 -6.67 13.46 9.71
C TRP A 111 -6.00 14.69 10.30
N GLN A 112 -4.75 14.90 9.93
CA GLN A 112 -4.01 16.13 10.18
C GLN A 112 -4.05 16.97 8.91
N GLN A 113 -4.62 18.16 9.00
CA GLN A 113 -4.80 19.06 7.86
C GLN A 113 -3.76 20.16 7.87
N MET A 114 -3.04 20.34 6.76
CA MET A 114 -2.13 21.46 6.52
C MET A 114 -2.53 22.17 5.22
N GLY A 115 -3.32 23.20 5.31
CA GLY A 115 -3.88 23.88 4.13
C GLY A 115 -4.68 22.91 3.27
N ASN A 116 -4.25 22.72 2.02
CA ASN A 116 -4.91 21.86 1.04
C ASN A 116 -4.36 20.41 1.03
N ILE A 117 -3.56 20.03 2.03
CA ILE A 117 -2.98 18.71 2.17
C ILE A 117 -3.48 18.07 3.46
N GLY A 118 -4.05 16.88 3.37
CA GLY A 118 -4.45 16.06 4.51
C GLY A 118 -3.53 14.84 4.65
N ARG A 119 -3.24 14.45 5.88
CA ARG A 119 -2.49 13.22 6.18
C ARG A 119 -3.18 12.44 7.31
N SER A 120 -3.24 11.13 7.16
CA SER A 120 -3.68 10.21 8.21
C SER A 120 -2.70 9.05 8.31
N ARG A 121 -1.96 8.96 9.42
CA ARG A 121 -0.97 7.90 9.64
C ARG A 121 -1.68 6.56 9.87
N LEU A 122 -1.20 5.51 9.22
CA LEU A 122 -1.63 4.13 9.46
C LEU A 122 -0.94 3.58 10.71
N LEU A 123 -1.69 2.87 11.53
CA LEU A 123 -1.20 2.23 12.76
C LEU A 123 -0.86 0.78 12.43
N LEU A 124 0.36 0.57 11.97
CA LEU A 124 0.89 -0.76 11.66
C LEU A 124 1.74 -1.23 12.84
N ASP A 125 1.58 -2.49 13.21
CA ASP A 125 2.50 -3.18 14.12
C ASP A 125 3.70 -3.67 13.29
N ASP A 126 4.50 -2.71 12.87
CA ASP A 126 5.66 -2.91 12.02
C ASP A 126 6.92 -2.42 12.75
N GLN A 127 7.89 -3.31 12.91
CA GLN A 127 9.19 -3.01 13.53
C GLN A 127 10.13 -2.28 12.57
N SER A 128 9.73 -2.07 11.32
CA SER A 128 10.50 -1.30 10.35
C SER A 128 10.46 0.20 10.67
N SER A 129 11.45 0.93 10.17
CA SER A 129 11.50 2.41 10.28
C SER A 129 10.45 3.10 9.42
N GLY A 130 9.84 2.38 8.47
CA GLY A 130 8.90 2.93 7.50
C GLY A 130 7.57 3.35 8.12
N ARG A 131 7.13 4.58 7.82
CA ARG A 131 5.85 5.12 8.27
C ARG A 131 4.87 5.22 7.11
N ALA A 132 3.84 4.39 7.16
CA ALA A 132 2.76 4.40 6.17
C ALA A 132 1.67 5.41 6.53
N SER A 133 1.13 6.10 5.55
CA SER A 133 0.04 7.06 5.72
C SER A 133 -0.84 7.14 4.48
N LEU A 134 -2.08 7.60 4.66
CA LEU A 134 -2.89 8.14 3.58
C LEU A 134 -2.60 9.63 3.46
N MET A 135 -2.38 10.08 2.22
CA MET A 135 -2.19 11.50 1.90
C MET A 135 -3.27 11.96 0.92
N TYR A 136 -3.94 13.03 1.27
CA TYR A 136 -4.95 13.66 0.42
C TYR A 136 -4.47 15.04 -0.03
N LEU A 137 -4.49 15.27 -1.33
CA LEU A 137 -4.28 16.57 -1.95
C LEU A 137 -5.62 17.04 -2.51
N SER A 138 -6.09 18.20 -2.04
CA SER A 138 -7.28 18.84 -2.63
C SER A 138 -6.99 19.30 -4.06
N ALA A 139 -8.03 19.63 -4.83
CA ALA A 139 -7.85 20.17 -6.16
C ALA A 139 -6.95 21.42 -6.16
N GLY A 140 -5.97 21.46 -7.05
CA GLY A 140 -4.97 22.52 -7.16
C GLY A 140 -3.89 22.52 -6.07
N ALA A 141 -3.89 21.54 -5.16
CA ALA A 141 -2.87 21.44 -4.12
C ALA A 141 -1.51 21.03 -4.69
N ALA A 142 -0.45 21.56 -4.09
CA ALA A 142 0.93 21.17 -4.35
C ALA A 142 1.67 20.99 -3.02
N VAL A 143 2.42 19.91 -2.90
CA VAL A 143 3.36 19.72 -1.79
C VAL A 143 4.57 20.63 -2.06
N PRO A 144 5.07 21.39 -1.07
CA PRO A 144 6.27 22.19 -1.27
C PRO A 144 7.44 21.34 -1.75
N GLN A 145 8.32 21.92 -2.57
CA GLN A 145 9.49 21.20 -3.10
C GLN A 145 10.32 20.62 -1.96
N HIS A 146 10.58 19.33 -2.02
CA HIS A 146 11.27 18.59 -0.98
C HIS A 146 12.12 17.46 -1.56
N THR A 147 12.96 16.92 -0.72
CA THR A 147 13.73 15.69 -0.95
C THR A 147 13.56 14.77 0.29
N HIS A 148 14.06 13.57 0.20
CA HIS A 148 14.01 12.58 1.28
C HIS A 148 15.42 12.22 1.74
N ARG A 149 15.61 11.82 3.01
CA ARG A 149 16.87 11.21 3.48
C ARG A 149 16.93 9.72 3.21
N GLY A 150 15.79 9.12 2.94
CA GLY A 150 15.61 7.71 2.69
C GLY A 150 14.70 7.46 1.48
N MET A 151 14.03 6.33 1.51
CA MET A 151 13.11 5.91 0.47
C MET A 151 11.73 6.54 0.67
N GLU A 152 11.11 6.95 -0.43
CA GLU A 152 9.68 7.27 -0.51
C GLU A 152 9.00 6.35 -1.50
N LEU A 153 7.89 5.77 -1.08
CA LEU A 153 6.93 5.14 -1.97
C LEU A 153 5.64 5.94 -1.96
N THR A 154 5.16 6.32 -3.14
CA THR A 154 3.83 6.94 -3.32
C THR A 154 3.02 6.10 -4.30
N LEU A 155 1.78 5.75 -3.92
CA LEU A 155 0.86 4.97 -4.74
C LEU A 155 -0.51 5.68 -4.74
N PRO A 156 -0.91 6.30 -5.87
CA PRO A 156 -2.25 6.89 -5.98
C PRO A 156 -3.33 5.82 -5.84
N LEU A 157 -4.35 6.10 -5.04
CA LEU A 157 -5.55 5.27 -4.87
C LEU A 157 -6.71 5.82 -5.70
N THR A 158 -6.80 7.16 -5.77
CA THR A 158 -7.83 7.88 -6.50
C THR A 158 -7.27 9.20 -7.00
N GLY A 159 -7.70 9.65 -8.17
CA GLY A 159 -7.20 10.88 -8.78
C GLY A 159 -5.80 10.70 -9.36
N VAL A 160 -5.17 11.80 -9.71
CA VAL A 160 -3.88 11.85 -10.41
C VAL A 160 -3.00 12.89 -9.74
N PHE A 161 -1.74 12.57 -9.51
CA PHE A 161 -0.74 13.59 -9.21
C PHE A 161 0.38 13.59 -10.25
N ARG A 162 1.08 14.70 -10.34
CA ARG A 162 2.23 14.89 -11.22
C ARG A 162 3.35 15.61 -10.49
N ASP A 163 4.57 15.42 -10.96
CA ASP A 163 5.75 16.19 -10.59
C ASP A 163 6.64 16.41 -11.83
N GLU A 164 7.90 16.80 -11.62
CA GLU A 164 8.88 17.08 -12.69
C GLU A 164 9.24 15.84 -13.52
N LEU A 165 8.98 14.64 -13.01
CA LEU A 165 9.35 13.36 -13.64
C LEU A 165 8.20 12.69 -14.38
N GLY A 166 6.95 13.09 -14.11
CA GLY A 166 5.82 12.51 -14.81
C GLY A 166 4.46 12.72 -14.14
N GLU A 167 3.49 12.02 -14.68
CA GLU A 167 2.12 11.95 -14.19
C GLU A 167 1.82 10.53 -13.75
N TYR A 168 1.16 10.38 -12.58
CA TYR A 168 0.93 9.12 -11.91
C TYR A 168 -0.56 8.92 -11.65
N ILE A 169 -1.05 7.76 -12.07
CA ILE A 169 -2.47 7.37 -12.02
C ILE A 169 -2.72 6.32 -10.92
N PRO A 170 -3.98 6.04 -10.55
CA PRO A 170 -4.29 5.01 -9.57
C PRO A 170 -3.65 3.67 -9.91
N GLY A 171 -2.93 3.12 -8.92
CA GLY A 171 -2.20 1.87 -9.01
C GLY A 171 -0.72 1.99 -9.40
N ASP A 172 -0.24 3.14 -9.89
CA ASP A 172 1.20 3.33 -10.14
C ASP A 172 2.01 3.20 -8.85
N PHE A 173 3.07 2.38 -8.89
CA PHE A 173 3.97 2.12 -7.77
C PHE A 173 5.23 2.98 -7.91
N VAL A 174 5.20 4.17 -7.33
CA VAL A 174 6.24 5.19 -7.52
C VAL A 174 7.22 5.14 -6.37
N LEU A 175 8.36 4.48 -6.59
CA LEU A 175 9.44 4.36 -5.61
C LEU A 175 10.56 5.35 -5.94
N ARG A 176 10.99 6.14 -4.95
CA ARG A 176 12.03 7.16 -5.08
C ARG A 176 13.08 7.02 -4.00
N ASP A 177 14.31 7.34 -4.37
CA ASP A 177 15.43 7.44 -3.45
C ASP A 177 15.66 8.90 -2.98
N ALA A 178 16.57 9.07 -2.02
CA ALA A 178 16.89 10.35 -1.39
C ALA A 178 17.46 11.44 -2.35
N LYS A 179 17.76 11.11 -3.61
CA LYS A 179 18.51 12.01 -4.51
C LYS A 179 17.62 12.91 -5.34
N VAL A 180 16.32 12.64 -5.38
CA VAL A 180 15.39 13.33 -6.26
C VAL A 180 14.59 14.37 -5.48
N ALA A 181 14.83 15.65 -5.80
CA ALA A 181 13.97 16.73 -5.33
C ALA A 181 12.76 16.84 -6.25
N HIS A 182 11.54 16.88 -5.68
CA HIS A 182 10.30 16.94 -6.45
C HIS A 182 9.23 17.79 -5.77
N GLN A 183 8.21 18.16 -6.55
CA GLN A 183 7.06 18.93 -6.09
C GLN A 183 5.76 18.26 -6.57
N PRO A 184 5.25 17.26 -5.85
CA PRO A 184 3.98 16.62 -6.20
C PRO A 184 2.82 17.62 -6.16
N GLN A 185 1.98 17.59 -7.19
CA GLN A 185 0.80 18.44 -7.30
C GLN A 185 -0.35 17.66 -7.94
N SER A 186 -1.58 18.00 -7.54
CA SER A 186 -2.77 17.42 -8.15
C SER A 186 -3.71 18.52 -8.64
N ARG A 187 -4.10 18.44 -9.90
CA ARG A 187 -5.02 19.39 -10.51
C ARG A 187 -6.44 19.23 -9.96
N ASP A 188 -6.90 18.01 -9.91
CA ASP A 188 -8.31 17.68 -9.62
C ASP A 188 -8.49 17.05 -8.23
N GLY A 189 -7.39 16.92 -7.48
CA GLY A 189 -7.32 16.24 -6.21
C GLY A 189 -6.94 14.76 -6.34
N CYS A 190 -6.26 14.22 -5.33
CA CYS A 190 -5.92 12.80 -5.27
C CYS A 190 -5.82 12.31 -3.84
N LEU A 191 -6.06 11.01 -3.66
CA LEU A 191 -5.77 10.25 -2.45
C LEU A 191 -4.67 9.26 -2.77
N CYS A 192 -3.61 9.24 -1.96
CA CYS A 192 -2.46 8.36 -2.13
C CYS A 192 -2.20 7.56 -0.85
N PHE A 193 -1.69 6.35 -1.01
CA PHE A 193 -0.92 5.68 0.02
C PHE A 193 0.53 6.16 -0.11
N ALA A 194 1.15 6.50 1.02
CA ALA A 194 2.54 6.93 1.09
C ALA A 194 3.30 6.16 2.17
N LEU A 195 4.51 5.72 1.86
CA LEU A 195 5.42 5.07 2.78
C LEU A 195 6.76 5.82 2.75
N LEU A 196 7.19 6.28 3.92
CA LEU A 196 8.44 7.00 4.12
C LEU A 196 9.29 6.25 5.14
N ASP A 197 10.57 6.07 4.88
CA ASP A 197 11.52 5.50 5.86
C ASP A 197 12.34 6.57 6.60
N ALA A 198 12.26 7.82 6.16
CA ALA A 198 12.88 8.97 6.81
C ALA A 198 12.07 10.26 6.60
N PRO A 199 12.27 11.28 7.45
CA PRO A 199 11.59 12.57 7.33
C PRO A 199 11.88 13.27 6.00
N VAL A 200 10.87 13.94 5.46
CA VAL A 200 11.02 14.84 4.30
C VAL A 200 11.87 16.05 4.66
N GLN A 201 12.63 16.55 3.66
CA GLN A 201 13.41 17.77 3.76
C GLN A 201 12.95 18.78 2.71
N PHE A 202 12.34 19.86 3.15
CA PHE A 202 11.96 20.96 2.26
C PHE A 202 13.21 21.69 1.76
N THR A 203 13.28 21.89 0.44
CA THR A 203 14.45 22.46 -0.22
C THR A 203 14.32 23.97 -0.43
N GLN A 204 13.11 24.53 -0.45
CA GLN A 204 12.84 25.93 -0.79
C GLN A 204 11.81 26.59 0.14
N GLY A 205 11.88 27.91 0.23
CA GLY A 205 10.88 28.78 0.85
C GLY A 205 10.75 28.65 2.38
N LEU A 206 9.65 29.20 2.91
CA LEU A 206 9.30 29.13 4.33
C LEU A 206 9.20 27.68 4.89
N PRO A 207 8.75 26.67 4.12
CA PRO A 207 8.73 25.29 4.61
C PRO A 207 10.09 24.76 5.08
N ARG A 208 11.21 25.31 4.61
CA ARG A 208 12.56 24.95 5.13
C ARG A 208 12.70 25.15 6.64
N LEU A 209 11.97 26.09 7.23
CA LEU A 209 11.97 26.31 8.68
C LEU A 209 11.37 25.13 9.44
N LEU A 210 10.52 24.34 8.78
CA LEU A 210 9.90 23.13 9.35
C LEU A 210 10.86 21.95 9.40
N ASN A 211 12.01 21.99 8.70
CA ASN A 211 12.99 20.90 8.73
C ASN A 211 13.55 20.62 10.13
N GLY A 212 13.55 21.63 11.03
CA GLY A 212 13.91 21.45 12.43
C GLY A 212 12.88 20.64 13.25
N PHE A 213 11.68 20.46 12.71
CA PHE A 213 10.58 19.70 13.29
C PHE A 213 10.25 18.45 12.45
N GLY A 214 11.23 17.96 11.67
CA GLY A 214 11.05 16.85 10.73
C GLY A 214 10.36 15.63 11.34
N ASP A 215 10.70 15.28 12.59
CA ASP A 215 10.09 14.15 13.29
C ASP A 215 8.61 14.36 13.62
N LEU A 216 8.15 15.60 13.73
CA LEU A 216 6.74 15.92 13.95
C LEU A 216 5.90 15.80 12.65
N LEU A 217 6.54 15.99 11.50
CA LEU A 217 5.93 15.92 10.18
C LEU A 217 6.09 14.54 9.53
N TYR A 218 6.86 13.66 10.18
CA TYR A 218 7.21 12.31 9.74
C TYR A 218 6.30 11.20 10.29
#